data_109553dbf644a7159a35024534103cb7
#
_entry.id   109553dbf644a7159a35024534103cb7
#
_cell.length_a   1.000
_cell.length_b   1.000
_cell.length_c   1.000
_cell.angle_alpha   90.00
_cell.angle_beta   90.00
_cell.angle_gamma   90.00
#
_symmetry.space_group_name_H-M   'P 1'
#
loop_
_entity.id
_entity.type
_entity.pdbx_description
1 polymer ?
#
loop_
_entity_poly.entity_id
_entity_poly.type
_entity_poly.pdbx_seq_one_letter_code
_entity_poly.pdbx_strand_id
1 'polypeptide(L)' 'MPGAFHGLGIATSALRAFQRAIEVTGNNISNANT' A
#
# COMPACT_ATOMS: atom_id res chain seq x y z
N MET A 1 -11.88 -20.99 9.27
CA MET A 1 -10.49 -21.31 8.99
C MET A 1 -9.59 -20.15 9.35
N PRO A 2 -8.82 -20.29 10.44
CA PRO A 2 -7.98 -19.17 10.88
C PRO A 2 -6.88 -18.80 9.87
N GLY A 3 -6.38 -19.77 9.12
CA GLY A 3 -5.34 -19.50 8.13
C GLY A 3 -5.78 -18.60 6.99
N ALA A 4 -7.01 -18.81 6.50
CA ALA A 4 -7.55 -17.98 5.42
C ALA A 4 -7.79 -16.55 5.90
N PHE A 5 -8.29 -16.41 7.10
CA PHE A 5 -8.53 -15.09 7.69
C PHE A 5 -7.21 -14.37 7.93
N HIS A 6 -6.22 -15.10 8.41
CA HIS A 6 -4.90 -14.53 8.65
C HIS A 6 -4.25 -14.08 7.34
N GLY A 7 -4.37 -14.88 6.28
CA GLY A 7 -3.84 -14.53 4.98
C GLY A 7 -4.51 -13.31 4.39
N LEU A 8 -5.84 -13.20 4.59
CA LEU A 8 -6.59 -12.05 4.13
C LEU A 8 -6.12 -10.76 4.83
N GLY A 9 -5.86 -10.84 6.13
CA GLY A 9 -5.34 -9.71 6.88
C GLY A 9 -3.98 -9.25 6.38
N ILE A 10 -3.10 -10.21 6.10
CA ILE A 10 -1.78 -9.90 5.57
C ILE A 10 -1.89 -9.26 4.17
N ALA A 11 -2.75 -9.79 3.32
CA ALA A 11 -2.95 -9.25 1.98
C ALA A 11 -3.50 -7.83 2.03
N THR A 12 -4.42 -7.57 2.94
CA THR A 12 -4.98 -6.23 3.12
C THR A 12 -3.91 -5.25 3.57
N SER A 13 -3.08 -5.66 4.53
CA SER A 13 -2.00 -4.81 5.02
C SER A 13 -0.98 -4.52 3.93
N ALA A 14 -0.65 -5.53 3.13
CA ALA A 14 0.29 -5.37 2.03
C ALA A 14 -0.26 -4.40 0.97
N LEU A 15 -1.55 -4.50 0.69
CA LEU A 15 -2.19 -3.61 -0.28
C LEU A 15 -2.18 -2.17 0.20
N ARG A 16 -2.46 -1.95 1.46
CA ARG A 16 -2.42 -0.60 2.04
C ARG A 16 -1.03 -0.01 2.01
N ALA A 17 -0.02 -0.81 2.33
CA ALA A 17 1.36 -0.36 2.29
C ALA A 17 1.76 -0.02 0.86
N PHE A 18 1.32 -0.80 -0.11
CA PHE A 18 1.60 -0.57 -1.52
C PHE A 18 0.95 0.72 -1.99
N GLN A 19 -0.30 0.95 -1.64
CA GLN A 19 -1.01 2.19 -2.02
C GLN A 19 -0.32 3.41 -1.43
N ARG A 20 0.14 3.31 -0.19
CA ARG A 20 0.84 4.41 0.45
C ARG A 20 2.16 4.72 -0.24
N ALA A 21 2.88 3.68 -0.64
CA ALA A 21 4.16 3.86 -1.34
C ALA A 21 3.94 4.56 -2.69
N ILE A 22 2.91 4.18 -3.41
CA ILE A 22 2.57 4.80 -4.69
C ILE A 22 2.17 6.26 -4.46
N GLU A 23 1.39 6.54 -3.44
CA GLU A 23 0.94 7.89 -3.14
C GLU A 23 2.11 8.81 -2.81
N VAL A 24 3.04 8.33 -1.98
CA VAL A 24 4.23 9.12 -1.63
C VAL A 24 5.09 9.38 -2.86
N THR A 25 5.30 8.36 -3.68
CA THR A 25 6.09 8.49 -4.89
C THR A 25 5.45 9.47 -5.86
N GLY A 26 4.13 9.37 -6.07
CA GLY A 26 3.41 10.28 -6.94
C GLY A 26 3.46 11.71 -6.45
N ASN A 27 3.36 11.90 -5.14
CA ASN A 27 3.42 13.22 -4.54
C ASN A 27 4.82 13.83 -4.72
N ASN A 28 5.87 13.02 -4.57
CA ASN A 28 7.24 13.49 -4.77
C ASN A 28 7.49 13.89 -6.22
N ILE A 29 6.97 13.12 -7.16
CA ILE A 29 7.10 13.44 -8.58
C ILE A 29 6.37 14.76 -8.88
N SER A 30 5.18 14.94 -8.36
CA SER A 30 4.40 16.14 -8.54
C SER A 30 5.14 17.35 -7.97
N ASN A 31 5.72 17.22 -6.79
CA ASN A 31 6.46 18.31 -6.18
C ASN A 31 7.74 18.64 -6.94
N ALA A 32 8.42 17.63 -7.46
CA ALA A 32 9.63 17.86 -8.24
C ALA A 32 9.33 18.60 -9.54
N ASN A 33 8.14 18.38 -10.07
CA ASN A 33 7.73 18.99 -11.33
C ASN A 33 7.14 20.38 -11.15
N THR A 34 6.90 20.76 -9.93
CA THR A 34 6.39 22.09 -9.60
C THR A 34 7.54 22.98 -9.17
#